data_b01032abb4e5badb9b9d807497bd6051
#
_entry.id   b01032abb4e5badb9b9d807497bd6051
#
_cell.length_a   1.000
_cell.length_b   1.000
_cell.length_c   1.000
_cell.angle_alpha   90.00
_cell.angle_beta   90.00
_cell.angle_gamma   90.00
#
_symmetry.space_group_name_H-M   'P 1'
#
loop_
_entity.id
_entity.type
_entity.pdbx_description
1 polymer ?
#
loop_
_entity_poly.entity_id
_entity_poly.type
_entity_poly.pdbx_seq_one_letter_code
_entity_poly.pdbx_strand_id
1 'polypeptide(L)'
;INANGTLDASFAPGTGFNSGYVADIVVQPDGKVVASGTFVNFAGTAVGRVVRINPSGVIDPTFNNGGAGANNWVLALALQPDGKIVIGGSFSTYNGVAYSRILRLNTDGTPDASFVASANNTIYDLLLIGSGVFVCGNFTLVNGTAAIRGVMLNASGTIDASFYSTTGANGV
;
A
#
# COMPACT_ATOMS: atom_id res chain seq x y z
N ILE A 1 -10.28 -7.16 -19.29
CA ILE A 1 -11.41 -7.50 -20.21
C ILE A 1 -11.81 -6.26 -20.99
N ASN A 2 -12.18 -6.46 -22.24
CA ASN A 2 -12.72 -5.44 -23.13
C ASN A 2 -14.11 -4.98 -22.68
N ALA A 3 -14.59 -3.84 -23.18
CA ALA A 3 -15.93 -3.31 -22.87
C ALA A 3 -17.08 -4.28 -23.21
N ASN A 4 -16.87 -5.20 -24.15
CA ASN A 4 -17.83 -6.24 -24.53
C ASN A 4 -17.74 -7.53 -23.69
N GLY A 5 -16.89 -7.55 -22.64
CA GLY A 5 -16.71 -8.69 -21.74
C GLY A 5 -15.72 -9.77 -22.23
N THR A 6 -15.13 -9.62 -23.41
CA THR A 6 -14.11 -10.58 -23.90
C THR A 6 -12.77 -10.32 -23.20
N LEU A 7 -11.89 -11.34 -23.20
CA LEU A 7 -10.51 -11.17 -22.72
C LEU A 7 -9.76 -10.17 -23.62
N ASP A 8 -9.02 -9.27 -22.98
CA ASP A 8 -8.12 -8.37 -23.67
C ASP A 8 -6.79 -9.10 -23.94
N ALA A 9 -6.55 -9.47 -25.18
CA ALA A 9 -5.34 -10.18 -25.60
C ALA A 9 -4.08 -9.30 -25.53
N SER A 10 -4.19 -7.98 -25.40
CA SER A 10 -3.07 -7.09 -25.20
C SER A 10 -2.51 -7.11 -23.77
N PHE A 11 -3.33 -7.59 -22.81
CA PHE A 11 -2.90 -7.78 -21.42
C PHE A 11 -2.42 -9.23 -21.24
N ALA A 12 -1.13 -9.43 -21.20
CA ALA A 12 -0.47 -10.75 -21.15
C ALA A 12 0.37 -10.92 -19.86
N PRO A 13 -0.26 -11.19 -18.69
CA PRO A 13 0.41 -11.26 -17.39
C PRO A 13 1.22 -12.56 -17.19
N GLY A 14 1.36 -13.41 -18.19
CA GLY A 14 2.02 -14.71 -18.06
C GLY A 14 1.23 -15.62 -17.10
N THR A 15 1.94 -16.24 -16.15
CA THR A 15 1.30 -17.09 -15.10
C THR A 15 0.62 -16.27 -13.99
N GLY A 16 0.73 -14.95 -14.03
CA GLY A 16 0.11 -14.07 -13.05
C GLY A 16 0.67 -14.24 -11.63
N PHE A 17 -0.19 -14.04 -10.64
CA PHE A 17 0.13 -14.27 -9.22
C PHE A 17 0.03 -15.76 -8.91
N ASN A 18 1.11 -16.38 -8.41
CA ASN A 18 1.19 -17.83 -8.24
C ASN A 18 1.24 -18.29 -6.78
N SER A 19 1.03 -17.43 -5.81
CA SER A 19 0.90 -17.78 -4.39
C SER A 19 0.22 -16.65 -3.63
N GLY A 20 -0.62 -17.01 -2.65
CA GLY A 20 -1.37 -16.02 -1.89
C GLY A 20 -2.52 -15.38 -2.69
N TYR A 21 -2.94 -14.19 -2.28
CA TYR A 21 -4.00 -13.43 -2.93
C TYR A 21 -3.61 -11.96 -3.12
N VAL A 22 -4.24 -11.31 -4.07
CA VAL A 22 -4.20 -9.85 -4.25
C VAL A 22 -5.22 -9.26 -3.28
N ALA A 23 -4.76 -8.41 -2.37
CA ALA A 23 -5.61 -7.77 -1.37
C ALA A 23 -6.16 -6.44 -1.89
N ASP A 24 -5.33 -5.67 -2.59
CA ASP A 24 -5.70 -4.34 -3.07
C ASP A 24 -4.98 -3.99 -4.37
N ILE A 25 -5.59 -3.12 -5.17
CA ILE A 25 -5.04 -2.61 -6.42
C ILE A 25 -5.34 -1.12 -6.56
N VAL A 26 -4.39 -0.37 -7.12
CA VAL A 26 -4.61 1.02 -7.57
C VAL A 26 -4.14 1.18 -9.01
N VAL A 27 -4.91 1.95 -9.79
CA VAL A 27 -4.57 2.28 -11.18
C VAL A 27 -3.97 3.68 -11.22
N GLN A 28 -2.77 3.80 -11.76
CA GLN A 28 -2.07 5.07 -11.92
C GLN A 28 -2.57 5.82 -13.18
N PRO A 29 -2.40 7.15 -13.25
CA PRO A 29 -2.86 7.94 -14.41
C PRO A 29 -2.27 7.51 -15.76
N ASP A 30 -1.10 6.85 -15.76
CA ASP A 30 -0.43 6.32 -16.96
C ASP A 30 -0.93 4.90 -17.33
N GLY A 31 -1.97 4.40 -16.65
CA GLY A 31 -2.56 3.09 -16.88
C GLY A 31 -1.81 1.92 -16.24
N LYS A 32 -0.70 2.16 -15.54
CA LYS A 32 -0.04 1.12 -14.75
C LYS A 32 -0.87 0.75 -13.53
N VAL A 33 -0.76 -0.51 -13.12
CA VAL A 33 -1.45 -1.04 -11.95
C VAL A 33 -0.45 -1.38 -10.88
N VAL A 34 -0.63 -0.86 -9.67
CA VAL A 34 0.08 -1.36 -8.49
C VAL A 34 -0.82 -2.31 -7.74
N ALA A 35 -0.34 -3.52 -7.51
CA ALA A 35 -1.04 -4.57 -6.77
C ALA A 35 -0.30 -4.89 -5.49
N SER A 36 -1.06 -5.14 -4.42
CA SER A 36 -0.53 -5.59 -3.13
C SER A 36 -1.28 -6.80 -2.61
N GLY A 37 -0.68 -7.52 -1.66
CA GLY A 37 -1.33 -8.70 -1.09
C GLY A 37 -0.43 -9.58 -0.24
N THR A 38 -0.74 -10.86 -0.26
CA THR A 38 0.06 -11.90 0.43
C THR A 38 0.97 -12.66 -0.51
N PHE A 39 0.85 -12.42 -1.82
CA PHE A 39 1.66 -13.05 -2.87
C PHE A 39 3.15 -12.70 -2.71
N VAL A 40 4.01 -13.58 -3.20
CA VAL A 40 5.47 -13.40 -3.20
C VAL A 40 6.07 -13.43 -4.59
N ASN A 41 5.28 -13.84 -5.60
CA ASN A 41 5.72 -13.92 -6.99
C ASN A 41 4.63 -13.43 -7.94
N PHE A 42 5.07 -12.83 -9.05
CA PHE A 42 4.26 -12.52 -10.21
C PHE A 42 5.00 -12.97 -11.48
N ALA A 43 4.33 -13.75 -12.34
CA ALA A 43 4.91 -14.30 -13.57
C ALA A 43 6.29 -14.97 -13.35
N GLY A 44 6.47 -15.69 -12.23
CA GLY A 44 7.72 -16.36 -11.86
C GLY A 44 8.78 -15.46 -11.22
N THR A 45 8.57 -14.15 -11.15
CA THR A 45 9.51 -13.19 -10.54
C THR A 45 9.11 -12.90 -9.09
N ALA A 46 10.06 -12.90 -8.16
CA ALA A 46 9.84 -12.50 -6.77
C ALA A 46 9.56 -10.99 -6.68
N VAL A 47 8.47 -10.58 -5.99
CA VAL A 47 7.98 -9.19 -5.98
C VAL A 47 7.64 -8.63 -4.59
N GLY A 48 7.95 -9.35 -3.52
CA GLY A 48 7.85 -8.84 -2.14
C GLY A 48 6.51 -8.20 -1.76
N ARG A 49 5.38 -8.80 -2.19
CA ARG A 49 3.99 -8.43 -1.84
C ARG A 49 3.48 -7.09 -2.37
N VAL A 50 4.29 -6.38 -3.14
CA VAL A 50 3.89 -5.18 -3.90
C VAL A 50 4.55 -5.26 -5.26
N VAL A 51 3.79 -5.04 -6.33
CA VAL A 51 4.30 -5.06 -7.70
C VAL A 51 3.59 -3.99 -8.52
N ARG A 52 4.31 -3.35 -9.43
CA ARG A 52 3.72 -2.52 -10.49
C ARG A 52 3.74 -3.26 -11.81
N ILE A 53 2.62 -3.23 -12.51
CA ILE A 53 2.37 -3.94 -13.76
C ILE A 53 2.03 -2.89 -14.82
N ASN A 54 2.69 -2.97 -15.97
CA ASN A 54 2.42 -2.14 -17.14
C ASN A 54 1.03 -2.47 -17.74
N PRO A 55 0.45 -1.59 -18.57
CA PRO A 55 -0.81 -1.87 -19.28
C PRO A 55 -0.78 -3.13 -20.15
N SER A 56 0.41 -3.61 -20.54
CA SER A 56 0.58 -4.88 -21.26
C SER A 56 0.56 -6.13 -20.38
N GLY A 57 0.44 -6.00 -19.05
CA GLY A 57 0.47 -7.13 -18.11
C GLY A 57 1.87 -7.51 -17.61
N VAL A 58 2.93 -6.86 -18.06
CA VAL A 58 4.33 -7.18 -17.70
C VAL A 58 4.75 -6.35 -16.48
N ILE A 59 5.59 -6.92 -15.60
CA ILE A 59 6.19 -6.18 -14.48
C ILE A 59 6.91 -4.92 -15.00
N ASP A 60 6.67 -3.80 -14.32
CA ASP A 60 7.44 -2.58 -14.55
C ASP A 60 8.77 -2.67 -13.78
N PRO A 61 9.91 -2.82 -14.49
CA PRO A 61 11.22 -3.00 -13.86
C PRO A 61 11.74 -1.74 -13.16
N THR A 62 11.08 -0.59 -13.35
CA THR A 62 11.47 0.67 -12.72
C THR A 62 10.86 0.86 -11.32
N PHE A 63 9.96 -0.03 -10.91
CA PHE A 63 9.33 0.03 -9.59
C PHE A 63 10.04 -0.90 -8.61
N ASN A 64 10.55 -0.35 -7.50
CA ASN A 64 11.30 -1.08 -6.47
C ASN A 64 12.45 -1.92 -7.06
N ASN A 65 13.17 -1.36 -8.03
CA ASN A 65 14.20 -2.05 -8.80
C ASN A 65 15.27 -2.66 -7.88
N GLY A 66 15.38 -3.99 -7.90
CA GLY A 66 16.30 -4.75 -7.06
C GLY A 66 15.93 -4.83 -5.57
N GLY A 67 14.82 -4.23 -5.15
CA GLY A 67 14.35 -4.28 -3.77
C GLY A 67 13.58 -5.57 -3.45
N ALA A 68 13.74 -6.06 -2.22
CA ALA A 68 13.05 -7.26 -1.74
C ALA A 68 11.56 -7.04 -1.42
N GLY A 69 11.11 -5.77 -1.37
CA GLY A 69 9.75 -5.41 -0.99
C GLY A 69 9.45 -5.61 0.50
N ALA A 70 8.18 -5.82 0.83
CA ALA A 70 7.72 -6.03 2.19
C ALA A 70 7.94 -7.47 2.65
N ASN A 71 8.35 -7.65 3.93
CA ASN A 71 8.59 -8.97 4.51
C ASN A 71 7.31 -9.70 4.94
N ASN A 72 6.17 -9.00 4.98
CA ASN A 72 4.87 -9.58 5.33
C ASN A 72 3.76 -8.84 4.56
N TRP A 73 2.51 -9.25 4.71
CA TRP A 73 1.33 -8.84 3.96
C TRP A 73 1.19 -7.32 3.85
N VAL A 74 0.93 -6.87 2.64
CA VAL A 74 0.49 -5.50 2.31
C VAL A 74 -0.97 -5.59 1.90
N LEU A 75 -1.86 -5.05 2.73
CA LEU A 75 -3.29 -5.30 2.63
C LEU A 75 -4.05 -4.12 2.00
N ALA A 76 -3.46 -2.93 2.04
CA ALA A 76 -4.11 -1.72 1.54
C ALA A 76 -3.11 -0.80 0.83
N LEU A 77 -3.61 -0.08 -0.17
CA LEU A 77 -2.91 0.92 -0.98
C LEU A 77 -3.72 2.22 -1.02
N ALA A 78 -3.06 3.37 -0.89
CA ALA A 78 -3.66 4.67 -1.16
C ALA A 78 -2.77 5.45 -2.14
N LEU A 79 -3.24 5.63 -3.39
CA LEU A 79 -2.53 6.39 -4.41
C LEU A 79 -2.77 7.88 -4.22
N GLN A 80 -1.73 8.65 -3.98
CA GLN A 80 -1.79 10.10 -3.81
C GLN A 80 -1.74 10.84 -5.18
N PRO A 81 -2.24 12.08 -5.26
CA PRO A 81 -2.26 12.85 -6.51
C PRO A 81 -0.87 13.10 -7.12
N ASP A 82 0.19 13.09 -6.31
CA ASP A 82 1.59 13.22 -6.74
C ASP A 82 2.20 11.90 -7.24
N GLY A 83 1.41 10.83 -7.28
CA GLY A 83 1.81 9.50 -7.73
C GLY A 83 2.51 8.65 -6.66
N LYS A 84 2.74 9.18 -5.46
CA LYS A 84 3.22 8.39 -4.31
C LYS A 84 2.12 7.46 -3.80
N ILE A 85 2.53 6.39 -3.11
CA ILE A 85 1.60 5.36 -2.67
C ILE A 85 1.83 5.10 -1.18
N VAL A 86 0.81 5.29 -0.36
CA VAL A 86 0.84 4.81 1.03
C VAL A 86 0.44 3.34 1.02
N ILE A 87 1.24 2.51 1.67
CA ILE A 87 0.99 1.07 1.85
C ILE A 87 0.76 0.75 3.31
N GLY A 88 -0.21 -0.11 3.60
CA GLY A 88 -0.55 -0.56 4.94
C GLY A 88 -0.67 -2.08 5.01
N GLY A 89 -0.37 -2.69 6.18
CA GLY A 89 -0.49 -4.13 6.31
C GLY A 89 0.07 -4.70 7.61
N SER A 90 0.66 -5.91 7.51
CA SER A 90 1.28 -6.63 8.63
C SER A 90 2.81 -6.67 8.56
N PHE A 91 3.42 -6.00 7.59
CA PHE A 91 4.87 -5.99 7.40
C PHE A 91 5.59 -5.22 8.52
N SER A 92 6.82 -5.59 8.79
CA SER A 92 7.70 -4.90 9.73
C SER A 92 8.97 -4.37 9.07
N THR A 93 9.26 -4.80 7.84
CA THR A 93 10.37 -4.27 7.02
C THR A 93 9.95 -4.12 5.56
N TYR A 94 10.60 -3.17 4.88
CA TYR A 94 10.54 -3.00 3.44
C TYR A 94 11.97 -2.84 2.91
N ASN A 95 12.37 -3.62 1.92
CA ASN A 95 13.75 -3.68 1.41
C ASN A 95 14.80 -3.89 2.53
N GLY A 96 14.46 -4.68 3.57
CA GLY A 96 15.33 -4.95 4.71
C GLY A 96 15.39 -3.83 5.77
N VAL A 97 14.81 -2.67 5.52
CA VAL A 97 14.76 -1.56 6.49
C VAL A 97 13.46 -1.64 7.32
N ALA A 98 13.52 -1.29 8.60
CA ALA A 98 12.38 -1.34 9.52
C ALA A 98 11.30 -0.29 9.18
N TYR A 99 10.08 -0.76 8.95
CA TYR A 99 8.86 0.04 8.75
C TYR A 99 7.68 -0.68 9.40
N SER A 100 7.09 -0.09 10.42
CA SER A 100 6.06 -0.76 11.23
C SER A 100 4.67 -0.56 10.65
N ARG A 101 4.22 -1.47 9.79
CA ARG A 101 2.86 -1.62 9.28
C ARG A 101 2.39 -0.57 8.27
N ILE A 102 3.07 0.56 8.16
CA ILE A 102 2.72 1.64 7.24
C ILE A 102 3.99 2.28 6.67
N LEU A 103 3.93 2.65 5.40
CA LEU A 103 5.03 3.27 4.67
C LEU A 103 4.45 4.04 3.48
N ARG A 104 5.05 5.19 3.13
CA ARG A 104 4.82 5.81 1.84
C ARG A 104 5.96 5.46 0.87
N LEU A 105 5.59 5.07 -0.32
CA LEU A 105 6.51 4.83 -1.44
C LEU A 105 6.52 6.02 -2.39
N ASN A 106 7.68 6.37 -2.87
CA ASN A 106 7.87 7.25 -4.01
C ASN A 106 7.30 6.60 -5.29
N THR A 107 7.21 7.36 -6.37
CA THR A 107 6.71 6.90 -7.68
C THR A 107 7.52 5.75 -8.27
N ASP A 108 8.76 5.58 -7.86
CA ASP A 108 9.65 4.48 -8.25
C ASP A 108 9.60 3.27 -7.30
N GLY A 109 8.75 3.30 -6.27
CA GLY A 109 8.62 2.23 -5.27
C GLY A 109 9.66 2.24 -4.17
N THR A 110 10.54 3.24 -4.10
CA THR A 110 11.47 3.43 -2.98
C THR A 110 10.74 4.06 -1.77
N PRO A 111 11.18 3.82 -0.53
CA PRO A 111 10.65 4.48 0.64
C PRO A 111 10.78 6.01 0.59
N ASP A 112 9.71 6.72 0.92
CA ASP A 112 9.71 8.18 1.07
C ASP A 112 10.04 8.57 2.51
N ALA A 113 11.25 9.07 2.74
CA ALA A 113 11.74 9.47 4.05
C ALA A 113 11.00 10.69 4.65
N SER A 114 10.23 11.43 3.86
CA SER A 114 9.44 12.57 4.35
C SER A 114 8.10 12.15 4.99
N PHE A 115 7.72 10.87 4.90
CA PHE A 115 6.54 10.31 5.55
C PHE A 115 6.99 9.39 6.69
N VAL A 116 6.77 9.82 7.92
CA VAL A 116 7.17 9.08 9.11
C VAL A 116 5.91 8.63 9.86
N ALA A 117 5.59 7.34 9.75
CA ALA A 117 4.46 6.74 10.43
C ALA A 117 4.80 5.33 10.89
N SER A 118 4.14 4.90 11.98
CA SER A 118 4.26 3.55 12.51
C SER A 118 2.98 3.15 13.22
N ALA A 119 2.59 1.88 13.13
CA ALA A 119 1.49 1.32 13.90
C ALA A 119 1.97 0.07 14.65
N ASN A 120 1.41 -0.17 15.85
CA ASN A 120 1.81 -1.32 16.66
C ASN A 120 1.16 -2.64 16.21
N ASN A 121 0.14 -2.59 15.33
CA ASN A 121 -0.52 -3.79 14.81
C ASN A 121 -1.02 -3.56 13.37
N THR A 122 -1.59 -4.61 12.75
CA THR A 122 -1.99 -4.68 11.35
C THR A 122 -2.93 -3.54 10.95
N ILE A 123 -2.62 -2.94 9.81
CA ILE A 123 -3.48 -2.02 9.07
C ILE A 123 -4.24 -2.84 8.04
N TYR A 124 -5.56 -2.64 7.97
CA TYR A 124 -6.43 -3.35 7.06
C TYR A 124 -6.87 -2.52 5.86
N ASP A 125 -7.01 -1.20 6.05
CA ASP A 125 -7.48 -0.31 5.00
C ASP A 125 -6.92 1.10 5.12
N LEU A 126 -6.83 1.79 3.99
CA LEU A 126 -6.32 3.15 3.81
C LEU A 126 -7.26 3.94 2.91
N LEU A 127 -7.72 5.09 3.36
CA LEU A 127 -8.54 5.99 2.56
C LEU A 127 -7.87 7.36 2.44
N LEU A 128 -7.59 7.79 1.21
CA LEU A 128 -7.05 9.12 0.96
C LEU A 128 -8.14 10.19 1.23
N ILE A 129 -7.83 11.18 2.07
CA ILE A 129 -8.69 12.33 2.38
C ILE A 129 -7.86 13.60 2.22
N GLY A 130 -8.10 14.34 1.15
CA GLY A 130 -7.27 15.50 0.81
C GLY A 130 -5.81 15.08 0.58
N SER A 131 -4.88 15.65 1.32
CA SER A 131 -3.45 15.28 1.31
C SER A 131 -3.07 14.25 2.38
N GLY A 132 -3.99 13.92 3.29
CA GLY A 132 -3.78 12.97 4.36
C GLY A 132 -4.36 11.60 4.04
N VAL A 133 -4.20 10.65 4.96
CA VAL A 133 -4.72 9.30 4.83
C VAL A 133 -5.40 8.86 6.12
N PHE A 134 -6.65 8.42 6.01
CA PHE A 134 -7.34 7.74 7.10
C PHE A 134 -6.91 6.28 7.13
N VAL A 135 -6.51 5.81 8.27
CA VAL A 135 -5.91 4.49 8.49
C VAL A 135 -6.82 3.68 9.41
N CYS A 136 -7.22 2.48 8.99
CA CYS A 136 -8.02 1.55 9.78
C CYS A 136 -7.27 0.26 10.02
N GLY A 137 -7.45 -0.34 11.21
CA GLY A 137 -6.78 -1.61 11.50
C GLY A 137 -6.97 -2.11 12.92
N ASN A 138 -6.14 -3.08 13.29
CA ASN A 138 -6.17 -3.70 14.62
C ASN A 138 -5.17 -3.08 15.61
N PHE A 139 -4.65 -1.90 15.26
CA PHE A 139 -3.70 -1.17 16.10
C PHE A 139 -4.38 -0.47 17.28
N THR A 140 -3.61 -0.19 18.29
CA THR A 140 -3.99 0.62 19.47
C THR A 140 -3.08 1.83 19.64
N LEU A 141 -1.93 1.84 18.93
CA LEU A 141 -0.97 2.95 18.93
C LEU A 141 -0.57 3.27 17.49
N VAL A 142 -0.48 4.57 17.18
CA VAL A 142 0.16 5.09 15.96
C VAL A 142 1.14 6.17 16.39
N ASN A 143 2.38 6.09 15.89
CA ASN A 143 3.48 6.98 16.29
C ASN A 143 3.69 7.07 17.83
N GLY A 144 3.42 5.96 18.55
CA GLY A 144 3.50 5.92 20.02
C GLY A 144 2.31 6.56 20.73
N THR A 145 1.38 7.19 20.02
CA THR A 145 0.17 7.83 20.58
C THR A 145 -1.01 6.88 20.50
N ALA A 146 -1.87 6.88 21.51
CA ALA A 146 -3.09 6.07 21.52
C ALA A 146 -4.01 6.45 20.34
N ALA A 147 -4.33 5.43 19.52
CA ALA A 147 -5.19 5.56 18.36
C ALA A 147 -5.83 4.20 18.12
N ILE A 148 -7.07 4.03 18.56
CA ILE A 148 -7.73 2.73 18.57
C ILE A 148 -8.45 2.51 17.24
N ARG A 149 -7.92 1.59 16.40
CA ARG A 149 -8.51 1.05 15.17
C ARG A 149 -8.78 2.04 14.03
N GLY A 150 -8.69 3.34 14.26
CA GLY A 150 -8.87 4.35 13.22
C GLY A 150 -8.14 5.63 13.55
N VAL A 151 -7.45 6.23 12.58
CA VAL A 151 -6.68 7.46 12.75
C VAL A 151 -6.51 8.20 11.43
N MET A 152 -6.58 9.53 11.48
CA MET A 152 -6.19 10.38 10.36
C MET A 152 -4.72 10.77 10.48
N LEU A 153 -3.94 10.52 9.45
CA LEU A 153 -2.58 10.99 9.30
C LEU A 153 -2.53 12.12 8.28
N ASN A 154 -1.77 13.14 8.55
CA ASN A 154 -1.50 14.23 7.61
C ASN A 154 -0.45 13.82 6.54
N ALA A 155 -0.10 14.73 5.66
CA ALA A 155 0.83 14.48 4.55
C ALA A 155 2.25 14.08 4.99
N SER A 156 2.66 14.33 6.23
CA SER A 156 3.97 13.90 6.77
C SER A 156 3.91 12.57 7.54
N GLY A 157 2.71 11.97 7.68
CA GLY A 157 2.52 10.73 8.45
C GLY A 157 2.28 10.94 9.94
N THR A 158 2.20 12.19 10.41
CA THR A 158 1.84 12.47 11.80
C THR A 158 0.31 12.46 11.99
N ILE A 159 -0.14 12.18 13.22
CA ILE A 159 -1.57 12.19 13.54
C ILE A 159 -2.13 13.59 13.31
N ASP A 160 -3.21 13.69 12.54
CA ASP A 160 -3.94 14.93 12.35
C ASP A 160 -4.94 15.13 13.49
N ALA A 161 -4.53 15.92 14.48
CA ALA A 161 -5.36 16.21 15.66
C ALA A 161 -6.63 17.01 15.31
N SER A 162 -6.69 17.69 14.17
CA SER A 162 -7.86 18.46 13.76
C SER A 162 -9.02 17.56 13.30
N PHE A 163 -8.74 16.32 12.91
CA PHE A 163 -9.74 15.34 12.51
C PHE A 163 -10.47 14.70 13.70
N TYR A 164 -9.86 14.73 14.87
CA TYR A 164 -10.46 14.19 16.09
C TYR A 164 -11.27 15.28 16.82
N SER A 165 -12.58 15.19 16.78
CA SER A 165 -13.35 15.73 17.89
C SER A 165 -13.03 14.88 19.15
N THR A 166 -12.96 15.50 20.30
CA THR A 166 -12.54 14.93 21.61
C THR A 166 -13.30 13.69 22.09
N THR A 167 -14.21 13.16 21.30
CA THR A 167 -14.95 11.91 21.49
C THR A 167 -14.68 11.00 20.30
N GLY A 168 -13.48 10.42 20.23
CA GLY A 168 -13.15 9.42 19.24
C GLY A 168 -14.10 8.22 19.27
N ALA A 169 -14.01 7.32 18.30
CA ALA A 169 -14.82 6.10 18.15
C ALA A 169 -14.81 5.13 19.36
N ASN A 170 -14.40 5.59 20.51
CA ASN A 170 -14.35 4.91 21.80
C ASN A 170 -15.55 5.21 22.70
N GLY A 171 -16.59 5.85 22.17
CA GLY A 171 -17.83 5.98 22.88
C GLY A 171 -18.56 4.65 22.93
N VAL A 172 -18.13 3.76 23.78
CA VAL A 172 -18.91 2.85 24.64
C VAL A 172 -17.99 2.38 25.74
#